data_ce5e45a906ac2de433bfafa4844a558f
#
_entry.id   ce5e45a906ac2de433bfafa4844a558f
#
_cell.length_a   1.000
_cell.length_b   1.000
_cell.length_c   1.000
_cell.angle_alpha   90.00
_cell.angle_beta   90.00
_cell.angle_gamma   90.00
#
_symmetry.space_group_name_H-M   'P 1'
#
loop_
_entity.id
_entity.type
_entity.pdbx_description
1 polymer ?
#
loop_
_entity_poly.entity_id
_entity_poly.type
_entity_poly.pdbx_seq_one_letter_code
_entity_poly.pdbx_strand_id
1 'polypeptide(L)'
;MITLKSFGITDTTFRDAHQSLLATRLKMEDMEPIASEMDQVGFASMEVWGGATFDAATRFLSEDPWERLRSFKKLITKTPLSMLLRGQSLVGYKAYSDDVVEAFVERSAVNGIDIFRVFDALNDEWNLEKAAAAVKNNQKHLQMTICYSVTESGKMEGPIYDLDYYLKRAKSFQNMGADSICIKDMAGLLSPYDAFELVSELKNVLDVPLQLHTHYTSGMASMTVLKAIEAGVDVIDTCLAPLALRTAQPAIEPLVTALAGSNHDTGLDMDKLLEAGDLLETVLPKYAEELETPRTAVIDARVLSHQIPGGMISNLVSQLRGMGAIDRLPEVLEEI
;
A
#
# COMPACT_ATOMS: atom_id res chain seq x y z
N MET A 1 3.53 -8.12 -19.00
CA MET A 1 2.42 -7.14 -18.91
C MET A 1 1.24 -7.87 -18.29
N ILE A 2 0.77 -7.43 -17.14
CA ILE A 2 -0.40 -8.03 -16.48
C ILE A 2 -1.63 -7.49 -17.23
N THR A 3 -2.36 -8.37 -17.88
CA THR A 3 -3.55 -7.97 -18.65
C THR A 3 -4.76 -8.08 -17.72
N LEU A 4 -5.22 -6.95 -17.20
CA LEU A 4 -6.49 -6.87 -16.48
C LEU A 4 -7.64 -7.07 -17.46
N LYS A 5 -8.45 -8.09 -17.24
CA LYS A 5 -9.66 -8.35 -18.04
C LYS A 5 -10.90 -7.62 -17.50
N SER A 6 -10.81 -7.11 -16.28
CA SER A 6 -11.88 -6.43 -15.54
C SER A 6 -11.26 -5.58 -14.42
N PHE A 7 -12.10 -4.88 -13.65
CA PHE A 7 -11.71 -4.21 -12.42
C PHE A 7 -10.98 -5.17 -11.47
N GLY A 8 -9.82 -4.73 -10.94
CA GLY A 8 -8.93 -5.57 -10.13
C GLY A 8 -8.82 -5.11 -8.68
N ILE A 9 -8.51 -6.07 -7.80
CA ILE A 9 -8.20 -5.81 -6.39
C ILE A 9 -6.78 -6.27 -6.10
N THR A 10 -5.99 -5.40 -5.48
CA THR A 10 -4.72 -5.76 -4.84
C THR A 10 -4.94 -5.92 -3.34
N ASP A 11 -4.54 -7.06 -2.78
CA ASP A 11 -4.52 -7.24 -1.34
C ASP A 11 -3.22 -6.68 -0.74
N THR A 12 -3.32 -6.01 0.41
CA THR A 12 -2.19 -5.42 1.15
C THR A 12 -2.05 -5.96 2.57
N THR A 13 -2.78 -7.00 2.92
CA THR A 13 -2.83 -7.58 4.28
C THR A 13 -1.44 -7.93 4.80
N PHE A 14 -0.60 -8.56 3.95
CA PHE A 14 0.74 -9.04 4.33
C PHE A 14 1.84 -7.98 4.27
N ARG A 15 1.52 -6.75 3.86
CA ARG A 15 2.49 -5.66 3.88
C ARG A 15 1.94 -4.42 4.59
N ASP A 16 1.04 -3.65 3.96
CA ASP A 16 0.65 -2.31 4.47
C ASP A 16 -0.30 -2.40 5.66
N ALA A 17 -1.27 -3.31 5.64
CA ALA A 17 -2.24 -3.43 6.72
C ALA A 17 -1.57 -3.80 8.06
N HIS A 18 -0.75 -4.86 8.08
CA HIS A 18 -0.05 -5.21 9.32
C HIS A 18 1.07 -4.24 9.68
N GLN A 19 1.63 -3.51 8.69
CA GLN A 19 2.52 -2.39 8.98
C GLN A 19 1.78 -1.29 9.73
N SER A 20 0.59 -0.97 9.29
CA SER A 20 -0.22 0.15 9.80
C SER A 20 -0.87 -0.15 11.15
N LEU A 21 -1.27 -1.39 11.40
CA LEU A 21 -2.00 -1.78 12.63
C LEU A 21 -1.15 -2.52 13.65
N LEU A 22 -0.16 -3.30 13.20
CA LEU A 22 0.67 -4.16 14.04
C LEU A 22 2.14 -3.74 14.07
N ALA A 23 2.46 -2.50 13.70
CA ALA A 23 3.83 -1.99 13.59
C ALA A 23 4.78 -2.98 12.86
N THR A 24 4.26 -3.69 11.85
CA THR A 24 4.95 -4.72 11.06
C THR A 24 5.39 -5.95 11.89
N ARG A 25 4.66 -6.31 12.95
CA ARG A 25 5.05 -7.41 13.86
C ARG A 25 4.49 -8.77 13.47
N LEU A 26 3.62 -8.88 12.45
CA LEU A 26 3.07 -10.16 12.01
C LEU A 26 4.18 -11.07 11.48
N LYS A 27 4.34 -12.25 12.09
CA LYS A 27 5.38 -13.21 11.76
C LYS A 27 5.03 -14.05 10.54
N MET A 28 6.06 -14.54 9.84
CA MET A 28 5.87 -15.39 8.66
C MET A 28 5.10 -16.67 9.00
N GLU A 29 5.43 -17.33 10.12
CA GLU A 29 4.77 -18.57 10.58
C GLU A 29 3.24 -18.42 10.74
N ASP A 30 2.77 -17.21 11.11
CA ASP A 30 1.36 -16.89 11.27
C ASP A 30 0.66 -16.50 9.94
N MET A 31 1.43 -16.07 8.94
CA MET A 31 0.92 -15.72 7.60
C MET A 31 0.86 -16.90 6.64
N GLU A 32 1.72 -17.92 6.82
CA GLU A 32 1.81 -19.06 5.91
C GLU A 32 0.47 -19.77 5.64
N PRO A 33 -0.34 -20.13 6.66
CA PRO A 33 -1.62 -20.80 6.41
C PRO A 33 -2.62 -19.90 5.67
N ILE A 34 -2.57 -18.59 5.92
CA ILE A 34 -3.47 -17.61 5.31
C ILE A 34 -3.07 -17.37 3.84
N ALA A 35 -1.78 -17.28 3.56
CA ALA A 35 -1.25 -16.97 2.23
C ALA A 35 -1.70 -17.97 1.15
N SER A 36 -1.74 -19.26 1.50
CA SER A 36 -2.19 -20.31 0.59
C SER A 36 -3.67 -20.20 0.23
N GLU A 37 -4.51 -19.83 1.18
CA GLU A 37 -5.96 -19.61 0.92
C GLU A 37 -6.17 -18.33 0.11
N MET A 38 -5.45 -17.25 0.42
CA MET A 38 -5.53 -16.00 -0.32
C MET A 38 -5.12 -16.13 -1.80
N ASP A 39 -4.19 -17.05 -2.13
CA ASP A 39 -3.81 -17.33 -3.53
C ASP A 39 -4.96 -17.94 -4.36
N GLN A 40 -6.04 -18.43 -3.72
CA GLN A 40 -7.21 -18.98 -4.38
C GLN A 40 -8.33 -17.96 -4.63
N VAL A 41 -8.27 -16.79 -4.01
CA VAL A 41 -9.31 -15.75 -4.05
C VAL A 41 -9.47 -15.11 -5.43
N GLY A 42 -8.38 -14.92 -6.18
CA GLY A 42 -8.40 -14.32 -7.52
C GLY A 42 -7.94 -12.86 -7.57
N PHE A 43 -7.13 -12.42 -6.61
CA PHE A 43 -6.55 -11.07 -6.60
C PHE A 43 -5.77 -10.73 -7.88
N ALA A 44 -5.79 -9.46 -8.28
CA ALA A 44 -4.94 -8.93 -9.34
C ALA A 44 -3.44 -8.97 -8.96
N SER A 45 -3.16 -8.72 -7.68
CA SER A 45 -1.83 -8.89 -7.07
C SER A 45 -1.94 -8.91 -5.54
N MET A 46 -0.88 -9.34 -4.87
CA MET A 46 -0.74 -9.24 -3.41
C MET A 46 0.53 -8.50 -3.07
N GLU A 47 0.43 -7.42 -2.29
CA GLU A 47 1.56 -6.67 -1.78
C GLU A 47 2.07 -7.33 -0.50
N VAL A 48 3.24 -7.95 -0.57
CA VAL A 48 3.76 -8.83 0.50
C VAL A 48 5.07 -8.33 1.11
N TRP A 49 5.73 -7.37 0.47
CA TRP A 49 7.08 -6.99 0.86
C TRP A 49 7.37 -5.49 0.66
N GLY A 50 8.39 -4.97 1.36
CA GLY A 50 8.78 -3.57 1.28
C GLY A 50 9.76 -3.18 2.39
N GLY A 51 10.05 -1.89 2.52
CA GLY A 51 11.04 -1.39 3.47
C GLY A 51 10.74 -1.74 4.92
N ALA A 52 9.50 -1.55 5.36
CA ALA A 52 9.13 -1.83 6.75
C ALA A 52 9.14 -3.32 7.07
N THR A 53 8.69 -4.18 6.15
CA THR A 53 8.74 -5.64 6.36
C THR A 53 10.17 -6.17 6.37
N PHE A 54 11.05 -5.61 5.52
CA PHE A 54 12.48 -5.94 5.51
C PHE A 54 13.15 -5.55 6.83
N ASP A 55 12.95 -4.32 7.29
CA ASP A 55 13.52 -3.80 8.52
C ASP A 55 12.98 -4.54 9.76
N ALA A 56 11.67 -4.72 9.86
CA ALA A 56 11.04 -5.37 11.00
C ALA A 56 11.41 -6.85 11.12
N ALA A 57 11.51 -7.58 10.01
CA ALA A 57 11.96 -8.98 9.99
C ALA A 57 13.31 -9.12 10.69
N THR A 58 14.26 -8.26 10.33
CA THR A 58 15.63 -8.30 10.88
C THR A 58 15.69 -7.79 12.32
N ARG A 59 15.07 -6.62 12.60
CA ARG A 59 15.25 -5.90 13.87
C ARG A 59 14.41 -6.45 15.01
N PHE A 60 13.24 -6.97 14.72
CA PHE A 60 12.24 -7.28 15.75
C PHE A 60 11.76 -8.73 15.74
N LEU A 61 11.76 -9.39 14.57
CA LEU A 61 11.19 -10.72 14.45
C LEU A 61 12.24 -11.84 14.43
N SER A 62 13.52 -11.49 14.29
CA SER A 62 14.61 -12.46 14.08
C SER A 62 14.36 -13.36 12.85
N GLU A 63 13.76 -12.81 11.81
CA GLU A 63 13.49 -13.47 10.53
C GLU A 63 14.44 -12.95 9.45
N ASP A 64 14.84 -13.84 8.52
CA ASP A 64 15.51 -13.44 7.29
C ASP A 64 14.48 -12.85 6.31
N PRO A 65 14.56 -11.55 5.95
CA PRO A 65 13.60 -10.92 5.05
C PRO A 65 13.55 -11.56 3.65
N TRP A 66 14.65 -12.12 3.18
CA TRP A 66 14.70 -12.82 1.90
C TRP A 66 14.04 -14.19 1.96
N GLU A 67 14.20 -14.93 3.08
CA GLU A 67 13.49 -16.20 3.29
C GLU A 67 11.98 -15.97 3.39
N ARG A 68 11.56 -14.88 4.07
CA ARG A 68 10.17 -14.45 4.11
C ARG A 68 9.59 -14.27 2.69
N LEU A 69 10.31 -13.57 1.81
CA LEU A 69 9.88 -13.41 0.40
C LEU A 69 9.80 -14.74 -0.33
N ARG A 70 10.80 -15.60 -0.18
CA ARG A 70 10.82 -16.94 -0.80
C ARG A 70 9.67 -17.83 -0.30
N SER A 71 9.32 -17.73 0.98
CA SER A 71 8.18 -18.45 1.55
C SER A 71 6.88 -17.99 0.91
N PHE A 72 6.64 -16.68 0.79
CA PHE A 72 5.48 -16.18 0.05
C PHE A 72 5.44 -16.70 -1.39
N LYS A 73 6.56 -16.67 -2.11
CA LYS A 73 6.60 -17.14 -3.51
C LYS A 73 6.32 -18.63 -3.66
N LYS A 74 6.63 -19.45 -2.65
CA LYS A 74 6.28 -20.88 -2.62
C LYS A 74 4.78 -21.11 -2.38
N LEU A 75 4.16 -20.29 -1.54
CA LEU A 75 2.76 -20.43 -1.12
C LEU A 75 1.81 -19.76 -2.12
N ILE A 76 2.21 -18.61 -2.67
CA ILE A 76 1.42 -17.81 -3.61
C ILE A 76 1.96 -18.04 -5.01
N THR A 77 1.29 -18.90 -5.76
CA THR A 77 1.77 -19.40 -7.06
C THR A 77 1.00 -18.84 -8.24
N LYS A 78 -0.25 -18.41 -8.03
CA LYS A 78 -1.17 -17.92 -9.06
C LYS A 78 -1.17 -16.39 -9.12
N THR A 79 -1.14 -15.76 -7.94
CA THR A 79 -1.27 -14.31 -7.79
C THR A 79 0.11 -13.63 -7.88
N PRO A 80 0.28 -12.60 -8.73
CA PRO A 80 1.51 -11.83 -8.80
C PRO A 80 1.86 -11.17 -7.45
N LEU A 81 3.14 -11.26 -7.05
CA LEU A 81 3.65 -10.64 -5.83
C LEU A 81 4.13 -9.22 -6.10
N SER A 82 3.71 -8.30 -5.27
CA SER A 82 4.09 -6.89 -5.32
C SER A 82 4.92 -6.48 -4.11
N MET A 83 5.81 -5.52 -4.30
CA MET A 83 6.56 -4.86 -3.23
C MET A 83 6.52 -3.34 -3.35
N LEU A 84 6.62 -2.67 -2.21
CA LEU A 84 6.83 -1.22 -2.14
C LEU A 84 8.33 -0.92 -2.08
N LEU A 85 8.84 -0.12 -3.04
CA LEU A 85 10.24 0.25 -3.18
C LEU A 85 10.43 1.78 -3.12
N ARG A 86 11.26 2.26 -2.19
CA ARG A 86 11.52 3.69 -1.98
C ARG A 86 12.58 4.24 -2.95
N GLY A 87 12.37 4.14 -4.26
CA GLY A 87 13.29 4.66 -5.26
C GLY A 87 14.76 4.36 -4.93
N GLN A 88 15.63 5.36 -4.95
CA GLN A 88 17.06 5.26 -4.65
C GLN A 88 17.37 4.78 -3.21
N SER A 89 16.42 4.93 -2.28
CA SER A 89 16.57 4.48 -0.88
C SER A 89 16.16 3.03 -0.65
N LEU A 90 15.65 2.33 -1.67
CA LEU A 90 15.28 0.90 -1.65
C LEU A 90 14.31 0.57 -0.49
N VAL A 91 14.82 -0.19 0.47
CA VAL A 91 14.11 -0.56 1.71
C VAL A 91 14.65 0.21 2.94
N GLY A 92 15.64 1.09 2.73
CA GLY A 92 16.31 1.87 3.77
C GLY A 92 15.80 3.30 3.90
N TYR A 93 16.62 4.12 4.59
CA TYR A 93 16.30 5.51 4.95
C TYR A 93 17.34 6.53 4.42
N LYS A 94 18.19 6.11 3.49
CA LYS A 94 19.18 6.94 2.79
C LYS A 94 19.36 6.43 1.38
N ALA A 95 19.78 7.30 0.47
CA ALA A 95 20.09 6.92 -0.89
C ALA A 95 21.28 5.94 -0.93
N TYR A 96 21.16 4.90 -1.74
CA TYR A 96 22.21 3.94 -2.05
C TYR A 96 22.83 4.26 -3.40
N SER A 97 24.04 3.73 -3.66
CA SER A 97 24.68 3.83 -4.97
C SER A 97 23.91 3.05 -6.03
N ASP A 98 24.06 3.43 -7.28
CA ASP A 98 23.32 2.87 -8.42
C ASP A 98 23.48 1.35 -8.56
N ASP A 99 24.71 0.86 -8.38
CA ASP A 99 25.02 -0.57 -8.44
C ASP A 99 24.29 -1.39 -7.34
N VAL A 100 24.11 -0.81 -6.14
CA VAL A 100 23.33 -1.41 -5.07
C VAL A 100 21.86 -1.43 -5.43
N VAL A 101 21.34 -0.35 -6.03
CA VAL A 101 19.93 -0.30 -6.49
C VAL A 101 19.68 -1.38 -7.54
N GLU A 102 20.56 -1.51 -8.55
CA GLU A 102 20.44 -2.54 -9.58
C GLU A 102 20.49 -3.96 -8.99
N ALA A 103 21.46 -4.24 -8.14
CA ALA A 103 21.60 -5.53 -7.50
C ALA A 103 20.43 -5.90 -6.60
N PHE A 104 19.88 -4.93 -5.85
CA PHE A 104 18.72 -5.15 -4.98
C PHE A 104 17.46 -5.49 -5.78
N VAL A 105 17.19 -4.74 -6.86
CA VAL A 105 16.04 -4.98 -7.73
C VAL A 105 16.17 -6.34 -8.42
N GLU A 106 17.34 -6.68 -8.96
CA GLU A 106 17.61 -8.00 -9.55
C GLU A 106 17.35 -9.13 -8.54
N ARG A 107 17.88 -9.02 -7.32
CA ARG A 107 17.68 -10.01 -6.27
C ARG A 107 16.22 -10.14 -5.86
N SER A 108 15.50 -9.03 -5.75
CA SER A 108 14.07 -9.04 -5.44
C SER A 108 13.27 -9.74 -6.55
N ALA A 109 13.58 -9.45 -7.81
CA ALA A 109 12.96 -10.09 -8.97
C ALA A 109 13.20 -11.60 -9.01
N VAL A 110 14.44 -12.04 -8.77
CA VAL A 110 14.83 -13.47 -8.75
C VAL A 110 14.15 -14.21 -7.59
N ASN A 111 13.97 -13.54 -6.43
CA ASN A 111 13.33 -14.15 -5.26
C ASN A 111 11.78 -14.09 -5.32
N GLY A 112 11.19 -13.54 -6.39
CA GLY A 112 9.78 -13.76 -6.66
C GLY A 112 8.91 -12.52 -6.76
N ILE A 113 9.46 -11.30 -6.66
CA ILE A 113 8.69 -10.08 -6.91
C ILE A 113 8.38 -9.95 -8.41
N ASP A 114 7.12 -9.74 -8.72
CA ASP A 114 6.60 -9.57 -10.08
C ASP A 114 6.26 -8.10 -10.39
N ILE A 115 5.84 -7.34 -9.38
CA ILE A 115 5.44 -5.92 -9.48
C ILE A 115 6.26 -5.10 -8.50
N PHE A 116 6.95 -4.09 -9.00
CA PHE A 116 7.67 -3.12 -8.19
C PHE A 116 6.88 -1.80 -8.15
N ARG A 117 6.29 -1.50 -7.00
CA ARG A 117 5.65 -0.21 -6.70
C ARG A 117 6.72 0.76 -6.25
N VAL A 118 7.24 1.55 -7.19
CA VAL A 118 8.34 2.49 -6.95
C VAL A 118 7.78 3.85 -6.58
N PHE A 119 8.19 4.39 -5.44
CA PHE A 119 7.71 5.69 -4.95
C PHE A 119 8.82 6.54 -4.35
N ASP A 120 8.59 7.84 -4.33
CA ASP A 120 9.25 8.84 -3.49
C ASP A 120 8.19 9.69 -2.79
N ALA A 121 8.34 9.95 -1.49
CA ALA A 121 7.32 10.65 -0.71
C ALA A 121 7.08 12.10 -1.18
N LEU A 122 8.06 12.72 -1.82
CA LEU A 122 7.98 14.07 -2.40
C LEU A 122 7.70 14.05 -3.91
N ASN A 123 7.50 12.87 -4.51
CA ASN A 123 7.35 12.66 -5.95
C ASN A 123 8.56 13.19 -6.75
N ASP A 124 9.76 13.06 -6.19
CA ASP A 124 11.00 13.47 -6.86
C ASP A 124 11.39 12.42 -7.91
N GLU A 125 11.30 12.81 -9.17
CA GLU A 125 11.60 11.95 -10.33
C GLU A 125 13.01 11.41 -10.29
N TRP A 126 13.98 12.23 -9.88
CA TRP A 126 15.38 11.82 -9.82
C TRP A 126 15.61 10.62 -8.89
N ASN A 127 14.94 10.59 -7.75
CA ASN A 127 15.00 9.45 -6.83
C ASN A 127 14.39 8.17 -7.40
N LEU A 128 13.61 8.27 -8.47
CA LEU A 128 12.89 7.14 -9.06
C LEU A 128 13.60 6.53 -10.29
N GLU A 129 14.36 7.34 -11.04
CA GLU A 129 14.92 6.97 -12.35
C GLU A 129 15.71 5.67 -12.33
N LYS A 130 16.64 5.53 -11.38
CA LYS A 130 17.53 4.35 -11.32
C LYS A 130 16.77 3.08 -10.97
N ALA A 131 15.86 3.16 -9.99
CA ALA A 131 15.03 2.03 -9.60
C ALA A 131 14.09 1.63 -10.75
N ALA A 132 13.47 2.59 -11.43
CA ALA A 132 12.61 2.34 -12.58
C ALA A 132 13.37 1.63 -13.72
N ALA A 133 14.55 2.12 -14.08
CA ALA A 133 15.41 1.50 -15.09
C ALA A 133 15.79 0.06 -14.69
N ALA A 134 16.17 -0.17 -13.42
CA ALA A 134 16.53 -1.50 -12.92
C ALA A 134 15.34 -2.48 -13.00
N VAL A 135 14.12 -2.05 -12.66
CA VAL A 135 12.91 -2.88 -12.79
C VAL A 135 12.67 -3.28 -14.24
N LYS A 136 12.75 -2.33 -15.18
CA LYS A 136 12.56 -2.60 -16.62
C LYS A 136 13.63 -3.53 -17.18
N ASN A 137 14.90 -3.35 -16.78
CA ASN A 137 16.00 -4.23 -17.18
C ASN A 137 15.79 -5.69 -16.71
N ASN A 138 15.14 -5.89 -15.59
CA ASN A 138 14.76 -7.22 -15.08
C ASN A 138 13.43 -7.73 -15.66
N GLN A 139 12.81 -7.04 -16.63
CA GLN A 139 11.56 -7.42 -17.31
C GLN A 139 10.39 -7.60 -16.31
N LYS A 140 10.39 -6.83 -15.22
CA LYS A 140 9.34 -6.83 -14.21
C LYS A 140 8.38 -5.67 -14.43
N HIS A 141 7.18 -5.77 -13.84
CA HIS A 141 6.17 -4.73 -13.93
C HIS A 141 6.58 -3.53 -13.08
N LEU A 142 6.74 -2.39 -13.73
CA LEU A 142 7.05 -1.11 -13.11
C LEU A 142 5.75 -0.37 -12.82
N GLN A 143 5.37 -0.30 -11.55
CA GLN A 143 4.31 0.57 -11.09
C GLN A 143 4.91 1.84 -10.49
N MET A 144 4.77 2.96 -11.19
CA MET A 144 5.21 4.26 -10.67
C MET A 144 4.11 4.88 -9.81
N THR A 145 4.51 5.50 -8.71
CA THR A 145 3.56 5.90 -7.67
C THR A 145 3.61 7.40 -7.41
N ILE A 146 2.45 8.04 -7.45
CA ILE A 146 2.27 9.44 -7.10
C ILE A 146 1.75 9.51 -5.66
N CYS A 147 2.55 10.00 -4.73
CA CYS A 147 2.13 10.27 -3.38
C CYS A 147 1.15 11.45 -3.37
N TYR A 148 -0.05 11.22 -2.86
CA TYR A 148 -1.07 12.24 -2.74
C TYR A 148 -0.84 13.08 -1.47
N SER A 149 -0.89 14.39 -1.64
CA SER A 149 -0.80 15.37 -0.57
C SER A 149 -1.76 16.53 -0.85
N VAL A 150 -2.07 17.30 0.15
CA VAL A 150 -2.88 18.51 0.02
C VAL A 150 -2.14 19.69 0.65
N THR A 151 -2.46 20.92 0.23
CA THR A 151 -1.83 22.11 0.77
C THR A 151 -2.50 22.49 2.12
N GLU A 152 -3.49 23.35 2.14
CA GLU A 152 -4.02 23.89 3.40
C GLU A 152 -5.45 23.45 3.73
N SER A 153 -6.27 23.18 2.76
CA SER A 153 -7.73 23.06 2.95
C SER A 153 -8.27 21.62 3.03
N GLY A 154 -7.39 20.61 2.99
CA GLY A 154 -7.83 19.21 2.89
C GLY A 154 -8.54 18.88 1.57
N LYS A 155 -8.26 19.64 0.51
CA LYS A 155 -8.75 19.44 -0.86
C LYS A 155 -7.62 19.48 -1.86
N MET A 156 -7.85 18.92 -3.05
CA MET A 156 -6.94 18.97 -4.19
C MET A 156 -6.94 20.37 -4.84
N GLU A 157 -6.63 21.38 -4.04
CA GLU A 157 -6.58 22.79 -4.42
C GLU A 157 -5.35 23.45 -3.83
N GLY A 158 -4.94 24.60 -4.39
CA GLY A 158 -3.88 25.42 -3.81
C GLY A 158 -2.66 25.57 -4.72
N PRO A 159 -1.58 26.14 -4.21
CA PRO A 159 -0.47 26.57 -5.06
C PRO A 159 0.45 25.43 -5.53
N ILE A 160 0.35 24.22 -4.96
CA ILE A 160 1.29 23.12 -5.24
C ILE A 160 0.54 21.86 -5.68
N TYR A 161 -0.36 21.33 -4.85
CA TYR A 161 -1.01 20.03 -5.04
C TYR A 161 -2.41 20.20 -5.66
N ASP A 162 -2.45 20.78 -6.85
CA ASP A 162 -3.63 20.91 -7.67
C ASP A 162 -3.75 19.76 -8.69
N LEU A 163 -4.86 19.71 -9.42
CA LEU A 163 -5.09 18.70 -10.47
C LEU A 163 -3.97 18.71 -11.52
N ASP A 164 -3.54 19.86 -11.96
CA ASP A 164 -2.48 20.05 -12.96
C ASP A 164 -1.15 19.42 -12.51
N TYR A 165 -0.80 19.54 -11.23
CA TYR A 165 0.36 18.89 -10.64
C TYR A 165 0.30 17.38 -10.83
N TYR A 166 -0.82 16.76 -10.47
CA TYR A 166 -0.98 15.30 -10.55
C TYR A 166 -0.97 14.81 -12.00
N LEU A 167 -1.63 15.51 -12.91
CA LEU A 167 -1.62 15.16 -14.33
C LEU A 167 -0.21 15.23 -14.93
N LYS A 168 0.56 16.26 -14.60
CA LYS A 168 1.96 16.39 -15.03
C LYS A 168 2.85 15.26 -14.50
N ARG A 169 2.71 14.92 -13.21
CA ARG A 169 3.46 13.81 -12.60
C ARG A 169 3.11 12.47 -13.24
N ALA A 170 1.83 12.20 -13.44
CA ALA A 170 1.38 10.97 -14.07
C ALA A 170 1.95 10.81 -15.50
N LYS A 171 1.90 11.85 -16.30
CA LYS A 171 2.50 11.87 -17.65
C LYS A 171 4.02 11.65 -17.61
N SER A 172 4.71 12.31 -16.70
CA SER A 172 6.16 12.12 -16.53
C SER A 172 6.48 10.68 -16.17
N PHE A 173 5.78 10.10 -15.22
CA PHE A 173 5.99 8.72 -14.79
C PHE A 173 5.64 7.71 -15.89
N GLN A 174 4.58 7.93 -16.66
CA GLN A 174 4.30 7.12 -17.85
C GLN A 174 5.45 7.19 -18.86
N ASN A 175 6.00 8.39 -19.11
CA ASN A 175 7.13 8.59 -20.04
C ASN A 175 8.43 7.94 -19.52
N MET A 176 8.60 7.75 -18.22
CA MET A 176 9.70 6.98 -17.64
C MET A 176 9.54 5.46 -17.85
N GLY A 177 8.46 5.02 -18.52
CA GLY A 177 8.22 3.63 -18.89
C GLY A 177 7.39 2.84 -17.89
N ALA A 178 6.58 3.51 -17.07
CA ALA A 178 5.63 2.85 -16.17
C ALA A 178 4.70 1.89 -16.93
N ASP A 179 4.48 0.70 -16.39
CA ASP A 179 3.49 -0.26 -16.87
C ASP A 179 2.12 -0.01 -16.22
N SER A 180 2.08 0.69 -15.09
CA SER A 180 0.89 1.23 -14.41
C SER A 180 1.26 2.40 -13.51
N ILE A 181 0.26 3.23 -13.19
CA ILE A 181 0.40 4.35 -12.24
C ILE A 181 -0.43 4.05 -10.99
N CYS A 182 0.11 4.34 -9.80
CA CYS A 182 -0.62 4.25 -8.54
C CYS A 182 -0.75 5.64 -7.92
N ILE A 183 -1.97 6.06 -7.59
CA ILE A 183 -2.20 7.17 -6.65
C ILE A 183 -2.08 6.60 -5.25
N LYS A 184 -1.16 7.14 -4.44
CA LYS A 184 -0.91 6.67 -3.09
C LYS A 184 -1.26 7.73 -2.05
N ASP A 185 -2.44 7.60 -1.49
CA ASP A 185 -2.93 8.40 -0.38
C ASP A 185 -2.55 7.73 0.96
N MET A 186 -1.35 8.03 1.43
CA MET A 186 -0.76 7.40 2.63
C MET A 186 -1.40 7.82 3.95
N ALA A 187 -2.11 8.94 3.96
CA ALA A 187 -2.71 9.49 5.18
C ALA A 187 -4.25 9.46 5.18
N GLY A 188 -4.87 9.03 4.08
CA GLY A 188 -6.33 9.01 3.94
C GLY A 188 -6.93 10.40 3.75
N LEU A 189 -6.26 11.26 2.98
CA LEU A 189 -6.63 12.66 2.76
C LEU A 189 -7.53 12.86 1.55
N LEU A 190 -7.48 11.94 0.59
CA LEU A 190 -8.19 12.04 -0.68
C LEU A 190 -9.71 11.99 -0.47
N SER A 191 -10.38 13.11 -0.73
CA SER A 191 -11.82 13.18 -0.60
C SER A 191 -12.53 12.38 -1.72
N PRO A 192 -13.77 11.91 -1.51
CA PRO A 192 -14.51 11.17 -2.53
C PRO A 192 -14.70 11.95 -3.85
N TYR A 193 -14.92 13.26 -3.77
CA TYR A 193 -15.12 14.08 -4.96
C TYR A 193 -13.81 14.40 -5.68
N ASP A 194 -12.74 14.67 -4.94
CA ASP A 194 -11.41 14.83 -5.53
C ASP A 194 -10.92 13.53 -6.17
N ALA A 195 -11.25 12.38 -5.58
CA ALA A 195 -10.95 11.07 -6.17
C ALA A 195 -11.65 10.87 -7.51
N PHE A 196 -12.93 11.23 -7.58
CA PHE A 196 -13.67 11.14 -8.84
C PHE A 196 -13.07 12.04 -9.93
N GLU A 197 -12.77 13.30 -9.60
CA GLU A 197 -12.17 14.26 -10.53
C GLU A 197 -10.77 13.80 -10.97
N LEU A 198 -9.90 13.51 -10.00
CA LEU A 198 -8.51 13.09 -10.27
C LEU A 198 -8.44 11.83 -11.13
N VAL A 199 -9.21 10.80 -10.78
CA VAL A 199 -9.23 9.54 -11.54
C VAL A 199 -9.78 9.77 -12.95
N SER A 200 -10.89 10.51 -13.09
CA SER A 200 -11.48 10.82 -14.40
C SER A 200 -10.47 11.51 -15.32
N GLU A 201 -9.78 12.54 -14.82
CA GLU A 201 -8.81 13.30 -15.62
C GLU A 201 -7.53 12.49 -15.90
N LEU A 202 -7.06 11.68 -14.95
CA LEU A 202 -5.93 10.77 -15.19
C LEU A 202 -6.26 9.72 -16.25
N LYS A 203 -7.47 9.15 -16.25
CA LYS A 203 -7.92 8.20 -17.28
C LYS A 203 -8.01 8.84 -18.68
N ASN A 204 -8.22 10.15 -18.77
CA ASN A 204 -8.23 10.87 -20.05
C ASN A 204 -6.82 11.07 -20.63
N VAL A 205 -5.77 11.05 -19.79
CA VAL A 205 -4.40 11.38 -20.21
C VAL A 205 -3.43 10.21 -20.19
N LEU A 206 -3.75 9.14 -19.47
CA LEU A 206 -2.89 7.95 -19.33
C LEU A 206 -3.29 6.85 -20.32
N ASP A 207 -2.30 6.17 -20.86
CA ASP A 207 -2.45 4.99 -21.71
C ASP A 207 -2.23 3.67 -20.92
N VAL A 208 -1.86 3.77 -19.64
CA VAL A 208 -1.56 2.65 -18.75
C VAL A 208 -2.60 2.53 -17.63
N PRO A 209 -2.77 1.34 -17.03
CA PRO A 209 -3.71 1.15 -15.93
C PRO A 209 -3.42 2.07 -14.74
N LEU A 210 -4.51 2.52 -14.10
CA LEU A 210 -4.50 3.37 -12.92
C LEU A 210 -4.95 2.59 -11.69
N GLN A 211 -4.17 2.66 -10.61
CA GLN A 211 -4.46 2.05 -9.31
C GLN A 211 -4.63 3.11 -8.24
N LEU A 212 -5.54 2.89 -7.30
CA LEU A 212 -5.70 3.74 -6.11
C LEU A 212 -5.38 2.95 -4.85
N HIS A 213 -4.47 3.49 -4.05
CA HIS A 213 -4.17 3.10 -2.69
C HIS A 213 -4.57 4.23 -1.74
N THR A 214 -5.41 3.97 -0.76
CA THR A 214 -5.82 4.97 0.25
C THR A 214 -5.96 4.32 1.62
N HIS A 215 -5.59 5.07 2.66
CA HIS A 215 -5.74 4.66 4.06
C HIS A 215 -7.09 5.11 4.63
N TYR A 216 -7.58 4.37 5.62
CA TYR A 216 -8.90 4.62 6.22
C TYR A 216 -8.84 5.63 7.39
N THR A 217 -7.70 6.25 7.65
CA THR A 217 -7.47 7.08 8.85
C THR A 217 -8.51 8.17 9.05
N SER A 218 -8.89 8.89 7.99
CA SER A 218 -9.93 9.93 8.03
C SER A 218 -11.36 9.41 8.06
N GLY A 219 -11.56 8.12 7.80
CA GLY A 219 -12.88 7.50 7.64
C GLY A 219 -13.50 7.63 6.25
N MET A 220 -12.85 8.30 5.30
CA MET A 220 -13.39 8.54 3.97
C MET A 220 -13.13 7.42 2.96
N ALA A 221 -12.16 6.55 3.19
CA ALA A 221 -11.59 5.69 2.16
C ALA A 221 -12.60 4.80 1.41
N SER A 222 -13.62 4.23 2.07
CA SER A 222 -14.64 3.45 1.36
C SER A 222 -15.46 4.30 0.38
N MET A 223 -15.78 5.54 0.76
CA MET A 223 -16.47 6.49 -0.13
C MET A 223 -15.56 6.94 -1.27
N THR A 224 -14.30 7.21 -0.96
CA THR A 224 -13.25 7.59 -1.92
C THR A 224 -13.04 6.48 -2.96
N VAL A 225 -12.91 5.23 -2.51
CA VAL A 225 -12.78 4.05 -3.38
C VAL A 225 -13.99 3.90 -4.30
N LEU A 226 -15.22 4.02 -3.77
CA LEU A 226 -16.42 3.91 -4.59
C LEU A 226 -16.44 4.99 -5.69
N LYS A 227 -16.08 6.23 -5.35
CA LYS A 227 -16.00 7.33 -6.33
C LYS A 227 -14.90 7.15 -7.36
N ALA A 228 -13.76 6.60 -6.96
CA ALA A 228 -12.70 6.25 -7.90
C ALA A 228 -13.12 5.14 -8.88
N ILE A 229 -13.89 4.14 -8.41
CA ILE A 229 -14.45 3.08 -9.26
C ILE A 229 -15.43 3.66 -10.27
N GLU A 230 -16.35 4.53 -9.84
CA GLU A 230 -17.28 5.22 -10.72
C GLU A 230 -16.56 6.08 -11.78
N ALA A 231 -15.37 6.62 -11.45
CA ALA A 231 -14.53 7.39 -12.36
C ALA A 231 -13.66 6.53 -13.29
N GLY A 232 -13.67 5.19 -13.13
CA GLY A 232 -13.00 4.26 -14.03
C GLY A 232 -11.57 3.86 -13.62
N VAL A 233 -11.23 3.89 -12.33
CA VAL A 233 -9.97 3.31 -11.84
C VAL A 233 -9.91 1.81 -12.18
N ASP A 234 -8.73 1.31 -12.50
CA ASP A 234 -8.56 -0.08 -12.94
C ASP A 234 -8.31 -1.05 -11.78
N VAL A 235 -7.64 -0.60 -10.71
CA VAL A 235 -7.28 -1.42 -9.55
C VAL A 235 -7.41 -0.62 -8.25
N ILE A 236 -7.88 -1.28 -7.19
CA ILE A 236 -7.96 -0.72 -5.83
C ILE A 236 -7.15 -1.59 -4.86
N ASP A 237 -6.49 -0.93 -3.91
CA ASP A 237 -5.85 -1.59 -2.77
C ASP A 237 -6.84 -1.75 -1.61
N THR A 238 -6.89 -2.95 -1.05
CA THR A 238 -7.71 -3.32 0.09
C THR A 238 -6.95 -4.27 1.01
N CYS A 239 -7.55 -4.66 2.13
CA CYS A 239 -7.04 -5.72 2.99
C CYS A 239 -8.19 -6.51 3.62
N LEU A 240 -7.89 -7.71 4.14
CA LEU A 240 -8.88 -8.54 4.84
C LEU A 240 -9.50 -7.79 6.03
N ALA A 241 -10.80 -7.95 6.24
CA ALA A 241 -11.57 -7.22 7.25
C ALA A 241 -10.95 -7.23 8.66
N PRO A 242 -10.37 -8.32 9.18
CA PRO A 242 -9.76 -8.31 10.52
C PRO A 242 -8.57 -7.35 10.68
N LEU A 243 -7.88 -6.99 9.57
CA LEU A 243 -6.79 -5.99 9.54
C LEU A 243 -7.13 -4.76 8.69
N ALA A 244 -8.42 -4.46 8.53
CA ALA A 244 -8.86 -3.30 7.77
C ALA A 244 -9.20 -2.09 8.69
N LEU A 245 -9.50 -0.97 8.03
CA LEU A 245 -9.92 0.29 8.65
C LEU A 245 -8.83 0.95 9.51
N ARG A 246 -9.21 1.91 10.37
CA ARG A 246 -8.25 2.68 11.18
C ARG A 246 -7.17 3.30 10.30
N THR A 247 -5.90 2.96 10.54
CA THR A 247 -4.76 3.41 9.75
C THR A 247 -4.37 2.47 8.61
N ALA A 248 -5.12 1.37 8.40
CA ALA A 248 -4.95 0.47 7.26
C ALA A 248 -5.87 0.86 6.08
N GLN A 249 -6.06 -0.05 5.14
CA GLN A 249 -6.88 0.14 3.94
C GLN A 249 -8.36 -0.20 4.21
N PRO A 250 -9.27 0.09 3.26
CA PRO A 250 -10.64 -0.40 3.29
C PRO A 250 -10.70 -1.94 3.30
N ALA A 251 -11.70 -2.49 3.98
CA ALA A 251 -11.98 -3.91 3.96
C ALA A 251 -12.44 -4.35 2.56
N ILE A 252 -11.97 -5.52 2.13
CA ILE A 252 -12.28 -6.08 0.81
C ILE A 252 -13.69 -6.65 0.75
N GLU A 253 -14.14 -7.35 1.78
CA GLU A 253 -15.38 -8.11 1.79
C GLU A 253 -16.63 -7.23 1.55
N PRO A 254 -16.78 -6.06 2.24
CA PRO A 254 -17.86 -5.12 1.93
C PRO A 254 -17.80 -4.58 0.50
N LEU A 255 -16.58 -4.35 -0.02
CA LEU A 255 -16.41 -3.82 -1.39
C LEU A 255 -16.84 -4.85 -2.43
N VAL A 256 -16.39 -6.11 -2.31
CA VAL A 256 -16.79 -7.22 -3.18
C VAL A 256 -18.32 -7.38 -3.17
N THR A 257 -18.92 -7.35 -1.97
CA THR A 257 -20.38 -7.44 -1.81
C THR A 257 -21.11 -6.29 -2.50
N ALA A 258 -20.62 -5.06 -2.33
CA ALA A 258 -21.25 -3.87 -2.92
C ALA A 258 -21.14 -3.82 -4.46
N LEU A 259 -20.11 -4.43 -5.03
CA LEU A 259 -19.86 -4.44 -6.48
C LEU A 259 -20.46 -5.67 -7.19
N ALA A 260 -20.89 -6.68 -6.45
CA ALA A 260 -21.43 -7.91 -7.00
C ALA A 260 -22.58 -7.66 -8.00
N GLY A 261 -22.48 -8.23 -9.19
CA GLY A 261 -23.48 -8.07 -10.25
C GLY A 261 -23.48 -6.71 -10.95
N SER A 262 -22.56 -5.80 -10.61
CA SER A 262 -22.36 -4.52 -11.31
C SER A 262 -21.37 -4.67 -12.49
N ASN A 263 -21.18 -3.58 -13.25
CA ASN A 263 -20.15 -3.53 -14.29
C ASN A 263 -18.71 -3.57 -13.72
N HIS A 264 -18.57 -3.43 -12.41
CA HIS A 264 -17.32 -3.45 -11.67
C HIS A 264 -17.22 -4.68 -10.75
N ASP A 265 -18.01 -5.73 -11.04
CA ASP A 265 -17.91 -6.99 -10.31
C ASP A 265 -16.48 -7.52 -10.36
N THR A 266 -15.93 -7.81 -9.19
CA THR A 266 -14.52 -8.20 -9.05
C THR A 266 -14.27 -9.65 -9.46
N GLY A 267 -15.31 -10.48 -9.40
CA GLY A 267 -15.21 -11.93 -9.63
C GLY A 267 -14.37 -12.67 -8.56
N LEU A 268 -14.08 -12.04 -7.42
CA LEU A 268 -13.35 -12.67 -6.31
C LEU A 268 -14.23 -13.71 -5.61
N ASP A 269 -13.60 -14.78 -5.15
CA ASP A 269 -14.24 -15.84 -4.39
C ASP A 269 -14.48 -15.39 -2.94
N MET A 270 -15.75 -15.06 -2.60
CA MET A 270 -16.14 -14.57 -1.29
C MET A 270 -15.96 -15.63 -0.20
N ASP A 271 -16.22 -16.91 -0.51
CA ASP A 271 -16.06 -17.98 0.50
C ASP A 271 -14.59 -18.11 0.89
N LYS A 272 -13.68 -18.01 -0.08
CA LYS A 272 -12.23 -18.00 0.16
C LYS A 272 -11.76 -16.76 0.92
N LEU A 273 -12.36 -15.61 0.68
CA LEU A 273 -12.09 -14.40 1.47
C LEU A 273 -12.46 -14.58 2.93
N LEU A 274 -13.66 -15.13 3.20
CA LEU A 274 -14.12 -15.39 4.55
C LEU A 274 -13.24 -16.45 5.25
N GLU A 275 -12.90 -17.55 4.58
CA GLU A 275 -11.97 -18.56 5.13
C GLU A 275 -10.61 -17.94 5.51
N ALA A 276 -10.04 -17.10 4.66
CA ALA A 276 -8.79 -16.39 4.95
C ALA A 276 -8.94 -15.41 6.12
N GLY A 277 -10.07 -14.69 6.20
CA GLY A 277 -10.41 -13.81 7.31
C GLY A 277 -10.52 -14.56 8.65
N ASP A 278 -11.21 -15.69 8.67
CA ASP A 278 -11.36 -16.55 9.86
C ASP A 278 -9.99 -17.04 10.37
N LEU A 279 -9.10 -17.47 9.46
CA LEU A 279 -7.74 -17.85 9.83
C LEU A 279 -6.97 -16.68 10.44
N LEU A 280 -7.08 -15.50 9.86
CA LEU A 280 -6.44 -14.29 10.38
C LEU A 280 -6.96 -13.92 11.76
N GLU A 281 -8.26 -14.02 12.01
CA GLU A 281 -8.87 -13.79 13.34
C GLU A 281 -8.33 -14.73 14.42
N THR A 282 -7.97 -15.98 14.07
CA THR A 282 -7.34 -16.92 15.05
C THR A 282 -5.92 -16.48 15.44
N VAL A 283 -5.25 -15.74 14.59
CA VAL A 283 -3.87 -15.27 14.77
C VAL A 283 -3.80 -13.96 15.55
N LEU A 284 -4.71 -13.02 15.30
CA LEU A 284 -4.67 -11.65 15.83
C LEU A 284 -4.58 -11.53 17.36
N PRO A 285 -5.17 -12.41 18.19
CA PRO A 285 -5.00 -12.33 19.63
C PRO A 285 -3.55 -12.40 20.13
N LYS A 286 -2.62 -12.99 19.34
CA LYS A 286 -1.20 -13.01 19.66
C LYS A 286 -0.56 -11.61 19.57
N TYR A 287 -1.20 -10.68 18.87
CA TYR A 287 -0.75 -9.32 18.56
C TYR A 287 -1.61 -8.24 19.20
N ALA A 288 -2.37 -8.59 20.26
CA ALA A 288 -3.29 -7.67 20.91
C ALA A 288 -2.61 -6.39 21.43
N GLU A 289 -1.36 -6.50 21.93
CA GLU A 289 -0.60 -5.37 22.45
C GLU A 289 -0.26 -4.34 21.36
N GLU A 290 -0.01 -4.78 20.13
CA GLU A 290 0.23 -3.91 18.98
C GLU A 290 -1.06 -3.26 18.49
N LEU A 291 -2.17 -4.00 18.50
CA LEU A 291 -3.49 -3.50 18.09
C LEU A 291 -4.05 -2.47 19.07
N GLU A 292 -3.82 -2.65 20.38
CA GLU A 292 -4.26 -1.76 21.45
C GLU A 292 -3.32 -0.56 21.59
N THR A 293 -3.35 0.35 20.63
CA THR A 293 -2.59 1.60 20.71
C THR A 293 -3.39 2.67 21.45
N PRO A 294 -2.76 3.73 22.02
CA PRO A 294 -3.47 4.87 22.59
C PRO A 294 -4.45 5.56 21.63
N ARG A 295 -4.31 5.31 20.33
CA ARG A 295 -5.22 5.73 19.27
C ARG A 295 -6.01 4.55 18.72
N THR A 296 -6.85 3.96 19.53
CA THR A 296 -7.78 2.89 19.12
C THR A 296 -8.99 3.41 18.34
N ALA A 297 -9.09 4.73 18.10
CA ALA A 297 -10.16 5.29 17.30
C ALA A 297 -10.17 4.69 15.89
N VAL A 298 -11.33 4.23 15.45
CA VAL A 298 -11.53 3.71 14.08
C VAL A 298 -11.34 4.82 13.05
N ILE A 299 -11.65 6.06 13.43
CA ILE A 299 -11.51 7.27 12.62
C ILE A 299 -10.74 8.31 13.43
N ASP A 300 -9.68 8.86 12.86
CA ASP A 300 -8.96 10.04 13.37
C ASP A 300 -9.07 11.20 12.37
N ALA A 301 -10.13 11.99 12.49
CA ALA A 301 -10.34 13.13 11.60
C ALA A 301 -9.26 14.23 11.72
N ARG A 302 -8.42 14.22 12.76
CA ARG A 302 -7.29 15.15 12.92
C ARG A 302 -6.20 14.93 11.88
N VAL A 303 -6.16 13.77 11.24
CA VAL A 303 -5.25 13.50 10.11
C VAL A 303 -5.41 14.54 8.99
N LEU A 304 -6.61 15.10 8.83
CA LEU A 304 -6.87 16.16 7.84
C LEU A 304 -6.10 17.46 8.14
N SER A 305 -5.66 17.65 9.40
CA SER A 305 -4.85 18.79 9.82
C SER A 305 -3.34 18.46 9.83
N HIS A 306 -2.93 17.34 10.46
CA HIS A 306 -1.50 17.03 10.62
C HIS A 306 -0.91 16.20 9.47
N GLN A 307 -1.74 15.58 8.63
CA GLN A 307 -1.37 14.83 7.42
C GLN A 307 -0.31 13.70 7.63
N ILE A 308 -0.10 13.22 8.86
CA ILE A 308 0.89 12.19 9.16
C ILE A 308 0.32 10.82 8.80
N PRO A 309 1.02 10.04 7.95
CA PRO A 309 0.59 8.69 7.59
C PRO A 309 0.43 7.77 8.80
N GLY A 310 -0.66 6.99 8.81
CA GLY A 310 -1.01 6.12 9.94
C GLY A 310 0.05 5.08 10.29
N GLY A 311 0.72 4.49 9.29
CA GLY A 311 1.84 3.57 9.48
C GLY A 311 3.05 4.21 10.18
N MET A 312 3.29 5.52 9.99
CA MET A 312 4.32 6.25 10.73
C MET A 312 3.93 6.42 12.20
N ILE A 313 2.67 6.75 12.47
CA ILE A 313 2.17 6.90 13.85
C ILE A 313 2.26 5.58 14.60
N SER A 314 1.85 4.46 14.00
CA SER A 314 1.90 3.14 14.63
C SER A 314 3.34 2.73 15.00
N ASN A 315 4.29 2.98 14.09
CA ASN A 315 5.70 2.73 14.36
C ASN A 315 6.26 3.65 15.44
N LEU A 316 5.92 4.94 15.44
CA LEU A 316 6.30 5.91 16.48
C LEU A 316 5.79 5.46 17.86
N VAL A 317 4.51 5.10 17.96
CA VAL A 317 3.90 4.59 19.20
C VAL A 317 4.63 3.34 19.69
N SER A 318 4.89 2.38 18.81
CA SER A 318 5.62 1.15 19.15
C SER A 318 7.04 1.45 19.67
N GLN A 319 7.76 2.39 19.04
CA GLN A 319 9.10 2.78 19.47
C GLN A 319 9.08 3.49 20.82
N LEU A 320 8.18 4.48 21.00
CA LEU A 320 8.05 5.20 22.29
C LEU A 320 7.67 4.25 23.44
N ARG A 321 6.80 3.25 23.18
CA ARG A 321 6.46 2.22 24.15
C ARG A 321 7.68 1.38 24.51
N GLY A 322 8.46 0.92 23.53
CA GLY A 322 9.69 0.17 23.75
C GLY A 322 10.76 0.95 24.53
N MET A 323 10.73 2.28 24.44
CA MET A 323 11.62 3.18 25.19
C MET A 323 11.05 3.59 26.55
N GLY A 324 9.84 3.17 26.94
CA GLY A 324 9.16 3.61 28.17
C GLY A 324 8.75 5.09 28.15
N ALA A 325 8.59 5.70 26.97
CA ALA A 325 8.36 7.12 26.76
C ALA A 325 7.01 7.43 26.08
N ILE A 326 6.04 6.54 26.20
CA ILE A 326 4.74 6.69 25.52
C ILE A 326 3.98 7.95 25.92
N ASP A 327 4.16 8.42 27.15
CA ASP A 327 3.53 9.64 27.69
C ASP A 327 3.98 10.90 26.93
N ARG A 328 5.11 10.85 26.21
CA ARG A 328 5.63 11.94 25.39
C ARG A 328 5.01 11.99 23.98
N LEU A 329 4.13 11.06 23.62
CA LEU A 329 3.53 11.03 22.29
C LEU A 329 2.84 12.35 21.89
N PRO A 330 2.08 13.04 22.77
CA PRO A 330 1.47 14.33 22.41
C PRO A 330 2.53 15.41 22.08
N GLU A 331 3.60 15.50 22.88
CA GLU A 331 4.71 16.43 22.68
C GLU A 331 5.40 16.21 21.33
N VAL A 332 5.71 14.94 21.00
CA VAL A 332 6.36 14.60 19.73
C VAL A 332 5.46 14.90 18.53
N LEU A 333 4.15 14.71 18.67
CA LEU A 333 3.20 15.02 17.57
C LEU A 333 3.01 16.52 17.36
N GLU A 334 3.28 17.37 18.37
CA GLU A 334 3.27 18.82 18.22
C GLU A 334 4.53 19.35 17.52
N GLU A 335 5.66 18.63 17.64
CA GLU A 335 6.91 19.00 16.98
C GLU A 335 6.98 18.61 15.49
N ILE A 336 6.17 17.62 15.05
CA ILE A 336 6.13 17.16 13.66
C ILE A 336 5.22 18.08 12.84
#